data_70f0a402445ab451e3d16d4d96110116
#
_entry.id   70f0a402445ab451e3d16d4d96110116
#
_cell.length_a   1.000
_cell.length_b   1.000
_cell.length_c   1.000
_cell.angle_alpha   90.00
_cell.angle_beta   90.00
_cell.angle_gamma   90.00
#
_symmetry.space_group_name_H-M   'P 1'
#
loop_
_entity.id
_entity.type
_entity.pdbx_description
1 polymer ?
#
loop_
_entity_poly.entity_id
_entity_poly.type
_entity_poly.pdbx_seq_one_letter_code
_entity_poly.pdbx_strand_id
1 'polypeptide(L)'
;VYKRQNYPTTTGVIKGGFNYAHGPQSFGAYYRYNPERGDFNNTGSEWLDDNPAISSVIDKHVRAHSHLASLYYENTFAGKYRLHFDGDFRRSDESNSVATTYPASSNPAVNSTDDRTSTLWAGKLYLNFPLGKGDFTVGTQDSYTHTSLDYRMLNNAVSEYIPSSLTDARQTSAALFVSWSRMFGKFSLSAGARYEYVDYDFKVNGIRDEDVSRRDHLLTPDVSLGYSFNDESQISLSYKMATVKPPYSQLTGSLNYVGMHQIEGGNPGLHDERMHDIRLFGLWRGFMLQADYTRALDTYAYVKQVYPAPDLQLIMHPVNIDVSALSLYLVWNQPVRRWTPNVTVGMYRQWLKLDNNRHDKPIFSYFFDNTFSLPHGWIITANISGSSQGDMHTNRFGASWFTMDASVGKTFLNKSLTVKLAATDIFNTADNDWTMNTYGVLVDKRQSYDRRGLSLNIIYNFQPRKSGYKGTSAAEAEMKRL
;
A
#
# COMPACT_ATOMS: atom_id res chain seq x y z
N VAL A 1 9.17 22.42 -9.74
CA VAL A 1 7.89 22.10 -10.39
C VAL A 1 6.75 22.52 -9.47
N TYR A 2 5.83 23.34 -9.96
CA TYR A 2 4.59 23.70 -9.25
C TYR A 2 3.43 22.95 -9.90
N LYS A 3 2.56 22.27 -9.10
CA LYS A 3 1.36 21.56 -9.60
C LYS A 3 0.16 21.93 -8.75
N ARG A 4 -0.95 22.26 -9.42
CA ARG A 4 -2.29 22.32 -8.83
C ARG A 4 -3.11 21.17 -9.39
N GLN A 5 -3.79 20.42 -8.54
CA GLN A 5 -4.50 19.20 -8.91
C GLN A 5 -5.96 19.26 -8.47
N ASN A 6 -6.85 18.85 -9.35
CA ASN A 6 -8.26 18.62 -9.06
C ASN A 6 -8.62 17.18 -9.45
N TYR A 7 -9.21 16.41 -8.53
CA TYR A 7 -9.47 14.99 -8.69
C TYR A 7 -10.94 14.62 -8.38
N PRO A 8 -11.90 15.04 -9.17
CA PRO A 8 -13.26 14.54 -9.01
C PRO A 8 -13.30 13.06 -9.41
N THR A 9 -13.62 12.19 -8.47
CA THR A 9 -13.83 10.77 -8.70
C THR A 9 -15.22 10.35 -8.25
N THR A 10 -15.85 9.49 -9.02
CA THR A 10 -17.10 8.82 -8.67
C THR A 10 -16.85 7.34 -8.60
N THR A 11 -17.07 6.76 -7.42
CA THR A 11 -16.92 5.31 -7.20
C THR A 11 -18.25 4.75 -6.73
N GLY A 12 -18.55 3.52 -7.14
CA GLY A 12 -19.72 2.78 -6.70
C GLY A 12 -19.34 1.40 -6.17
N VAL A 13 -20.17 0.85 -5.31
CA VAL A 13 -20.02 -0.54 -4.82
C VAL A 13 -21.38 -1.21 -4.82
N ILE A 14 -21.49 -2.31 -5.55
CA ILE A 14 -22.63 -3.23 -5.47
C ILE A 14 -22.10 -4.57 -4.96
N LYS A 15 -22.59 -5.03 -3.81
CA LYS A 15 -22.19 -6.29 -3.22
C LYS A 15 -23.40 -7.09 -2.79
N GLY A 16 -23.46 -8.37 -3.20
CA GLY A 16 -24.46 -9.32 -2.76
C GLY A 16 -23.82 -10.66 -2.46
N GLY A 17 -24.37 -11.39 -1.51
CA GLY A 17 -23.83 -12.69 -1.14
C GLY A 17 -24.68 -13.40 -0.10
N PHE A 18 -24.26 -14.59 0.26
CA PHE A 18 -24.92 -15.41 1.28
C PHE A 18 -23.88 -16.09 2.17
N ASN A 19 -24.34 -16.51 3.33
CA ASN A 19 -23.61 -17.35 4.26
C ASN A 19 -24.56 -18.38 4.86
N TYR A 20 -24.13 -19.63 4.88
CA TYR A 20 -24.85 -20.75 5.49
C TYR A 20 -23.97 -21.42 6.52
N ALA A 21 -24.53 -21.73 7.67
CA ALA A 21 -23.87 -22.47 8.73
C ALA A 21 -24.83 -23.50 9.32
N HIS A 22 -24.37 -24.76 9.39
CA HIS A 22 -25.10 -25.85 10.00
C HIS A 22 -24.13 -26.80 10.70
N GLY A 23 -24.29 -26.94 12.02
CA GLY A 23 -23.37 -27.73 12.84
C GLY A 23 -21.91 -27.27 12.69
N PRO A 24 -20.97 -28.20 12.38
CA PRO A 24 -19.57 -27.90 12.23
C PRO A 24 -19.20 -27.28 10.85
N GLN A 25 -20.17 -27.18 9.93
CA GLN A 25 -19.95 -26.74 8.56
C GLN A 25 -20.43 -25.32 8.36
N SER A 26 -19.68 -24.55 7.60
CA SER A 26 -20.13 -23.26 7.09
C SER A 26 -19.55 -23.01 5.69
N PHE A 27 -20.35 -22.38 4.85
CA PHE A 27 -19.91 -21.93 3.53
C PHE A 27 -20.63 -20.64 3.15
N GLY A 28 -20.04 -19.90 2.27
CA GLY A 28 -20.63 -18.67 1.77
C GLY A 28 -19.94 -18.20 0.51
N ALA A 29 -20.64 -17.33 -0.20
CA ALA A 29 -20.10 -16.68 -1.38
C ALA A 29 -20.60 -15.24 -1.44
N TYR A 30 -19.82 -14.37 -2.08
CA TYR A 30 -20.29 -13.05 -2.46
C TYR A 30 -19.73 -12.65 -3.82
N TYR A 31 -20.44 -11.75 -4.43
CA TYR A 31 -20.02 -11.03 -5.62
C TYR A 31 -20.00 -9.54 -5.32
N ARG A 32 -18.98 -8.84 -5.83
CA ARG A 32 -18.82 -7.39 -5.70
C ARG A 32 -18.45 -6.79 -7.06
N TYR A 33 -19.16 -5.75 -7.42
CA TYR A 33 -18.89 -4.91 -8.58
C TYR A 33 -18.53 -3.50 -8.13
N ASN A 34 -17.43 -2.98 -8.64
CA ASN A 34 -16.94 -1.64 -8.35
C ASN A 34 -16.70 -0.88 -9.66
N PRO A 35 -17.61 -0.02 -10.10
CA PRO A 35 -17.34 0.97 -11.13
C PRO A 35 -16.63 2.20 -10.57
N GLU A 36 -15.72 2.76 -11.35
CA GLU A 36 -15.00 3.99 -11.05
C GLU A 36 -14.91 4.87 -12.29
N ARG A 37 -15.08 6.18 -12.10
CA ARG A 37 -14.83 7.20 -13.09
C ARG A 37 -14.10 8.36 -12.42
N GLY A 38 -13.00 8.81 -13.05
CA GLY A 38 -12.23 9.97 -12.60
C GLY A 38 -11.94 10.92 -13.75
N ASP A 39 -12.08 12.22 -13.50
CA ASP A 39 -11.70 13.29 -14.43
C ASP A 39 -10.68 14.16 -13.71
N PHE A 40 -9.40 14.07 -14.09
CA PHE A 40 -8.31 14.73 -13.39
C PHE A 40 -7.78 15.87 -14.25
N ASN A 41 -7.72 17.05 -13.70
CA ASN A 41 -7.10 18.21 -14.32
C ASN A 41 -5.92 18.67 -13.46
N ASN A 42 -4.74 18.64 -14.02
CA ASN A 42 -3.51 19.07 -13.38
C ASN A 42 -2.93 20.25 -14.15
N THR A 43 -2.74 21.37 -13.51
CA THR A 43 -1.98 22.48 -14.05
C THR A 43 -0.62 22.52 -13.37
N GLY A 44 0.45 22.71 -14.16
CA GLY A 44 1.78 22.76 -13.64
C GLY A 44 2.68 23.69 -14.42
N SER A 45 3.80 24.03 -13.82
CA SER A 45 4.91 24.69 -14.51
C SER A 45 6.18 23.94 -14.16
N GLU A 46 6.98 23.67 -15.16
CA GLU A 46 8.28 23.01 -15.04
C GLU A 46 9.36 23.85 -15.70
N TRP A 47 10.55 23.81 -15.18
CA TRP A 47 11.73 24.44 -15.75
C TRP A 47 12.95 23.56 -15.53
N LEU A 48 13.89 23.66 -16.42
CA LEU A 48 15.16 22.96 -16.36
C LEU A 48 16.26 24.01 -16.23
N ASP A 49 17.08 23.90 -15.18
CA ASP A 49 18.12 24.89 -14.84
C ASP A 49 17.55 26.32 -14.80
N ASP A 50 18.19 27.25 -15.47
CA ASP A 50 17.78 28.67 -15.53
C ASP A 50 16.85 28.99 -16.72
N ASN A 51 16.33 27.97 -17.41
CA ASN A 51 15.42 28.18 -18.54
C ASN A 51 14.06 28.71 -18.08
N PRO A 52 13.33 29.46 -18.94
CA PRO A 52 11.98 29.90 -18.64
C PRO A 52 11.03 28.70 -18.29
N ALA A 53 10.16 28.95 -17.34
CA ALA A 53 9.17 27.96 -16.97
C ALA A 53 8.20 27.66 -18.12
N ILE A 54 7.95 26.39 -18.38
CA ILE A 54 6.95 25.90 -19.33
C ILE A 54 5.72 25.48 -18.55
N SER A 55 4.60 26.11 -18.85
CA SER A 55 3.30 25.77 -18.23
C SER A 55 2.63 24.65 -19.00
N SER A 56 2.09 23.67 -18.29
CA SER A 56 1.35 22.55 -18.87
C SER A 56 0.00 22.36 -18.19
N VAL A 57 -0.96 21.86 -18.95
CA VAL A 57 -2.24 21.36 -18.44
C VAL A 57 -2.35 19.89 -18.85
N ILE A 58 -2.57 19.03 -17.88
CA ILE A 58 -2.72 17.59 -18.07
C ILE A 58 -4.16 17.22 -17.73
N ASP A 59 -4.94 16.84 -18.71
CA ASP A 59 -6.26 16.30 -18.57
C ASP A 59 -6.20 14.77 -18.66
N LYS A 60 -6.62 14.09 -17.59
CA LYS A 60 -6.67 12.64 -17.55
C LYS A 60 -8.08 12.17 -17.23
N HIS A 61 -8.61 11.29 -18.09
CA HIS A 61 -9.89 10.62 -17.86
C HIS A 61 -9.64 9.15 -17.56
N VAL A 62 -10.22 8.68 -16.46
CA VAL A 62 -10.11 7.28 -16.00
C VAL A 62 -11.50 6.65 -15.99
N ARG A 63 -11.61 5.47 -16.57
CA ARG A 63 -12.77 4.60 -16.43
C ARG A 63 -12.30 3.23 -16.01
N ALA A 64 -12.74 2.77 -14.87
CA ALA A 64 -12.40 1.46 -14.38
C ALA A 64 -13.62 0.72 -13.85
N HIS A 65 -13.62 -0.58 -13.96
CA HIS A 65 -14.58 -1.43 -13.30
C HIS A 65 -13.93 -2.75 -12.89
N SER A 66 -14.32 -3.24 -11.73
CA SER A 66 -13.82 -4.52 -11.25
C SER A 66 -14.94 -5.41 -10.73
N HIS A 67 -14.77 -6.69 -10.98
CA HIS A 67 -15.63 -7.78 -10.57
C HIS A 67 -14.84 -8.68 -9.63
N LEU A 68 -15.39 -8.99 -8.47
CA LEU A 68 -14.80 -9.92 -7.52
C LEU A 68 -15.87 -10.94 -7.09
N ALA A 69 -15.61 -12.20 -7.34
CA ALA A 69 -16.35 -13.32 -6.78
C ALA A 69 -15.47 -14.03 -5.76
N SER A 70 -15.99 -14.24 -4.56
CA SER A 70 -15.27 -14.91 -3.48
C SER A 70 -16.18 -15.95 -2.84
N LEU A 71 -15.61 -17.10 -2.51
CA LEU A 71 -16.30 -18.16 -1.81
C LEU A 71 -15.41 -18.75 -0.71
N TYR A 72 -16.03 -19.32 0.32
CA TYR A 72 -15.32 -20.07 1.34
C TYR A 72 -16.10 -21.32 1.74
N TYR A 73 -15.35 -22.29 2.24
CA TYR A 73 -15.87 -23.46 2.93
C TYR A 73 -15.06 -23.73 4.20
N GLU A 74 -15.74 -23.99 5.32
CA GLU A 74 -15.11 -24.36 6.59
C GLU A 74 -15.85 -25.56 7.17
N ASN A 75 -15.09 -26.53 7.68
CA ASN A 75 -15.64 -27.67 8.40
C ASN A 75 -14.72 -28.09 9.54
N THR A 76 -15.30 -28.37 10.70
CA THR A 76 -14.60 -28.93 11.85
C THR A 76 -15.05 -30.36 12.08
N PHE A 77 -14.17 -31.31 11.82
CA PHE A 77 -14.48 -32.74 12.01
C PHE A 77 -13.69 -33.31 13.20
N ALA A 78 -14.28 -34.40 13.80
CA ALA A 78 -13.78 -34.97 15.04
C ALA A 78 -13.55 -33.95 16.18
N GLY A 79 -14.24 -32.79 16.14
CA GLY A 79 -14.19 -31.74 17.15
C GLY A 79 -12.86 -30.98 17.24
N LYS A 80 -11.87 -31.29 16.39
CA LYS A 80 -10.50 -30.73 16.51
C LYS A 80 -9.78 -30.46 15.19
N TYR A 81 -10.23 -31.04 14.06
CA TYR A 81 -9.61 -30.80 12.76
C TYR A 81 -10.44 -29.79 11.98
N ARG A 82 -9.92 -28.59 11.78
CA ARG A 82 -10.59 -27.53 11.04
C ARG A 82 -9.99 -27.39 9.66
N LEU A 83 -10.77 -27.81 8.64
CA LEU A 83 -10.46 -27.58 7.24
C LEU A 83 -11.05 -26.25 6.80
N HIS A 84 -10.27 -25.44 6.12
CA HIS A 84 -10.74 -24.19 5.55
C HIS A 84 -10.27 -24.04 4.10
N PHE A 85 -11.18 -23.61 3.24
CA PHE A 85 -10.93 -23.31 1.84
C PHE A 85 -11.46 -21.91 1.50
N ASP A 86 -10.65 -21.11 0.82
CA ASP A 86 -11.06 -19.87 0.18
C ASP A 86 -10.77 -19.96 -1.33
N GLY A 87 -11.68 -19.40 -2.14
CA GLY A 87 -11.51 -19.27 -3.58
C GLY A 87 -11.91 -17.87 -4.02
N ASP A 88 -11.07 -17.23 -4.84
CA ASP A 88 -11.29 -15.88 -5.35
C ASP A 88 -11.12 -15.83 -6.87
N PHE A 89 -11.99 -15.09 -7.52
CA PHE A 89 -11.87 -14.65 -8.91
C PHE A 89 -12.02 -13.14 -8.96
N ARG A 90 -11.06 -12.45 -9.58
CA ARG A 90 -11.16 -11.01 -9.85
C ARG A 90 -10.87 -10.73 -11.31
N ARG A 91 -11.67 -9.86 -11.93
CA ARG A 91 -11.40 -9.22 -13.20
C ARG A 91 -11.53 -7.72 -13.04
N SER A 92 -10.56 -6.97 -13.56
CA SER A 92 -10.63 -5.51 -13.64
C SER A 92 -10.23 -5.06 -15.04
N ASP A 93 -11.00 -4.10 -15.56
CA ASP A 93 -10.74 -3.43 -16.83
C ASP A 93 -10.65 -1.94 -16.53
N GLU A 94 -9.57 -1.29 -16.97
CA GLU A 94 -9.27 0.13 -16.77
C GLU A 94 -8.87 0.74 -18.10
N SER A 95 -9.44 1.90 -18.43
CA SER A 95 -9.11 2.68 -19.62
C SER A 95 -8.79 4.10 -19.20
N ASN A 96 -7.63 4.58 -19.60
CA ASN A 96 -7.15 5.93 -19.33
C ASN A 96 -6.92 6.66 -20.67
N SER A 97 -7.28 7.94 -20.71
CA SER A 97 -6.83 8.86 -21.76
C SER A 97 -6.19 10.07 -21.13
N VAL A 98 -5.04 10.46 -21.65
CA VAL A 98 -4.24 11.59 -21.16
C VAL A 98 -3.97 12.56 -22.27
N ALA A 99 -4.28 13.84 -22.05
CA ALA A 99 -3.94 14.93 -22.95
C ALA A 99 -3.07 15.96 -22.19
N THR A 100 -1.87 16.20 -22.69
CA THR A 100 -0.97 17.23 -22.16
C THR A 100 -0.91 18.38 -23.15
N THR A 101 -1.26 19.59 -22.72
CA THR A 101 -1.26 20.81 -23.53
C THR A 101 -0.36 21.88 -22.92
N TYR A 102 0.13 22.81 -23.75
CA TYR A 102 1.04 23.87 -23.39
C TYR A 102 0.45 25.24 -23.75
N PRO A 103 -0.45 25.82 -22.95
CA PRO A 103 -1.24 26.99 -23.29
C PRO A 103 -0.44 28.27 -23.64
N ALA A 104 0.78 28.38 -23.09
CA ALA A 104 1.66 29.55 -23.32
C ALA A 104 2.84 29.26 -24.26
N SER A 105 2.77 28.16 -25.03
CA SER A 105 3.86 27.71 -25.90
C SER A 105 3.31 27.24 -27.24
N SER A 106 4.15 27.24 -28.28
CA SER A 106 3.85 26.63 -29.58
C SER A 106 4.03 25.11 -29.61
N ASN A 107 4.36 24.50 -28.47
CA ASN A 107 4.56 23.07 -28.37
C ASN A 107 3.25 22.32 -28.66
N PRO A 108 3.28 21.25 -29.48
CA PRO A 108 2.10 20.49 -29.82
C PRO A 108 1.55 19.76 -28.58
N ALA A 109 0.23 19.56 -28.55
CA ALA A 109 -0.39 18.72 -27.53
C ALA A 109 0.07 17.27 -27.68
N VAL A 110 0.29 16.59 -26.54
CA VAL A 110 0.66 15.19 -26.50
C VAL A 110 -0.50 14.38 -25.93
N ASN A 111 -0.97 13.41 -26.69
CA ASN A 111 -2.09 12.55 -26.32
C ASN A 111 -1.66 11.09 -26.25
N SER A 112 -2.10 10.38 -25.22
CA SER A 112 -1.90 8.95 -25.07
C SER A 112 -3.14 8.27 -24.48
N THR A 113 -3.25 6.96 -24.72
CA THR A 113 -4.24 6.11 -24.08
C THR A 113 -3.56 4.88 -23.50
N ASP A 114 -4.09 4.36 -22.41
CA ASP A 114 -3.73 3.04 -21.89
C ASP A 114 -4.98 2.26 -21.49
N ASP A 115 -5.09 1.05 -22.00
CA ASP A 115 -6.15 0.10 -21.69
C ASP A 115 -5.55 -1.10 -20.98
N ARG A 116 -5.96 -1.32 -19.74
CA ARG A 116 -5.47 -2.43 -18.90
C ARG A 116 -6.58 -3.40 -18.57
N THR A 117 -6.31 -4.66 -18.79
CA THR A 117 -7.16 -5.77 -18.33
C THR A 117 -6.36 -6.67 -17.41
N SER A 118 -6.91 -6.99 -16.26
CA SER A 118 -6.28 -7.90 -15.29
C SER A 118 -7.27 -8.96 -14.83
N THR A 119 -6.82 -10.21 -14.77
CA THR A 119 -7.61 -11.37 -14.29
C THR A 119 -6.79 -12.12 -13.25
N LEU A 120 -7.42 -12.47 -12.14
CA LEU A 120 -6.84 -13.24 -11.04
C LEU A 120 -7.77 -14.42 -10.70
N TRP A 121 -7.17 -15.61 -10.60
CA TRP A 121 -7.74 -16.78 -9.96
C TRP A 121 -6.89 -17.16 -8.78
N ALA A 122 -7.49 -17.46 -7.64
CA ALA A 122 -6.75 -17.87 -6.46
C ALA A 122 -7.51 -18.89 -5.63
N GLY A 123 -6.77 -19.79 -5.01
CA GLY A 123 -7.25 -20.80 -4.07
C GLY A 123 -6.33 -20.91 -2.87
N LYS A 124 -6.92 -21.10 -1.67
CA LYS A 124 -6.18 -21.36 -0.44
C LYS A 124 -6.89 -22.44 0.34
N LEU A 125 -6.16 -23.49 0.66
CA LEU A 125 -6.67 -24.63 1.45
C LEU A 125 -5.74 -24.86 2.63
N TYR A 126 -6.29 -24.97 3.84
CA TYR A 126 -5.49 -25.34 4.99
C TYR A 126 -6.25 -26.19 6.00
N LEU A 127 -5.48 -26.98 6.73
CA LEU A 127 -5.92 -27.80 7.84
C LEU A 127 -5.25 -27.33 9.13
N ASN A 128 -6.04 -27.02 10.14
CA ASN A 128 -5.58 -26.67 11.47
C ASN A 128 -5.98 -27.79 12.45
N PHE A 129 -5.03 -28.25 13.28
CA PHE A 129 -5.27 -29.31 14.26
C PHE A 129 -4.25 -29.26 15.42
N PRO A 130 -4.62 -29.78 16.60
CA PRO A 130 -3.70 -29.85 17.73
C PRO A 130 -2.58 -30.87 17.48
N LEU A 131 -1.33 -30.48 17.73
CA LEU A 131 -0.14 -31.33 17.64
C LEU A 131 0.79 -31.04 18.82
N GLY A 132 1.04 -32.04 19.69
CA GLY A 132 1.98 -31.93 20.80
C GLY A 132 1.58 -30.85 21.83
N LYS A 133 0.32 -30.67 22.15
CA LYS A 133 -0.26 -29.62 23.00
C LYS A 133 -0.10 -28.19 22.40
N GLY A 134 0.15 -28.07 21.12
CA GLY A 134 0.17 -26.83 20.35
C GLY A 134 -0.80 -26.90 19.19
N ASP A 135 -0.97 -25.80 18.48
CA ASP A 135 -1.78 -25.68 17.28
C ASP A 135 -0.89 -25.80 16.05
N PHE A 136 -1.19 -26.73 15.16
CA PHE A 136 -0.48 -26.92 13.91
C PHE A 136 -1.38 -26.59 12.72
N THR A 137 -0.82 -25.88 11.77
CA THR A 137 -1.48 -25.55 10.50
C THR A 137 -0.61 -25.99 9.35
N VAL A 138 -1.20 -26.62 8.35
CA VAL A 138 -0.57 -26.93 7.07
C VAL A 138 -1.53 -26.57 5.95
N GLY A 139 -1.02 -26.01 4.85
CA GLY A 139 -1.88 -25.62 3.75
C GLY A 139 -1.12 -25.26 2.48
N THR A 140 -1.91 -25.06 1.41
CA THR A 140 -1.45 -24.56 0.11
C THR A 140 -2.19 -23.29 -0.24
N GLN A 141 -1.52 -22.45 -1.04
CA GLN A 141 -2.09 -21.24 -1.61
C GLN A 141 -1.58 -21.08 -3.02
N ASP A 142 -2.47 -21.06 -3.98
CA ASP A 142 -2.15 -21.04 -5.39
C ASP A 142 -2.86 -19.86 -6.07
N SER A 143 -2.19 -19.22 -7.03
CA SER A 143 -2.78 -18.12 -7.79
C SER A 143 -2.28 -18.10 -9.24
N TYR A 144 -3.12 -17.62 -10.12
CA TYR A 144 -2.81 -17.29 -11.49
C TYR A 144 -3.29 -15.88 -11.81
N THR A 145 -2.38 -15.04 -12.26
CA THR A 145 -2.68 -13.65 -12.67
C THR A 145 -2.28 -13.45 -14.12
N HIS A 146 -3.13 -12.77 -14.87
CA HIS A 146 -2.86 -12.31 -16.23
C HIS A 146 -3.21 -10.85 -16.32
N THR A 147 -2.23 -10.00 -16.69
CA THR A 147 -2.41 -8.56 -16.92
C THR A 147 -1.92 -8.21 -18.32
N SER A 148 -2.77 -7.56 -19.09
CA SER A 148 -2.45 -7.00 -20.41
C SER A 148 -2.61 -5.49 -20.35
N LEU A 149 -1.66 -4.75 -20.90
CA LEU A 149 -1.68 -3.29 -21.02
C LEU A 149 -1.39 -2.90 -22.48
N ASP A 150 -2.34 -2.24 -23.14
CA ASP A 150 -2.21 -1.64 -24.45
C ASP A 150 -1.98 -0.13 -24.29
N TYR A 151 -0.73 0.31 -24.39
CA TYR A 151 -0.36 1.71 -24.36
C TYR A 151 -0.21 2.26 -25.78
N ARG A 152 -0.87 3.37 -26.08
CA ARG A 152 -0.83 4.03 -27.40
C ARG A 152 -0.42 5.48 -27.25
N MET A 153 0.69 5.86 -27.88
CA MET A 153 1.10 7.23 -28.10
C MET A 153 0.49 7.74 -29.41
N LEU A 154 -0.32 8.80 -29.32
CA LEU A 154 -1.07 9.34 -30.46
C LEU A 154 -0.35 10.50 -31.16
N ASN A 155 0.78 10.96 -30.62
CA ASN A 155 1.61 12.03 -31.18
C ASN A 155 2.82 11.44 -31.90
N ASN A 156 2.94 11.66 -33.22
CA ASN A 156 3.98 11.05 -34.07
C ASN A 156 5.40 11.47 -33.66
N ALA A 157 5.63 12.73 -33.29
CA ALA A 157 6.97 13.20 -32.90
C ALA A 157 7.42 12.57 -31.57
N VAL A 158 6.51 12.39 -30.64
CA VAL A 158 6.79 11.76 -29.34
C VAL A 158 6.92 10.24 -29.47
N SER A 159 6.21 9.61 -30.40
CA SER A 159 6.23 8.15 -30.60
C SER A 159 7.59 7.61 -31.06
N GLU A 160 8.50 8.49 -31.57
CA GLU A 160 9.86 8.09 -31.94
C GLU A 160 10.69 7.68 -30.71
N TYR A 161 10.43 8.26 -29.54
CA TYR A 161 11.14 7.95 -28.29
C TYR A 161 10.24 7.40 -27.16
N ILE A 162 8.92 7.54 -27.28
CA ILE A 162 7.91 6.87 -26.42
C ILE A 162 7.00 6.05 -27.32
N PRO A 163 7.40 4.85 -27.74
CA PRO A 163 6.62 4.04 -28.65
C PRO A 163 5.38 3.45 -27.98
N SER A 164 4.34 3.24 -28.78
CA SER A 164 3.20 2.41 -28.36
C SER A 164 3.66 0.98 -28.11
N SER A 165 3.07 0.33 -27.11
CA SER A 165 3.46 -1.03 -26.72
C SER A 165 2.28 -1.80 -26.15
N LEU A 166 2.22 -3.09 -26.50
CA LEU A 166 1.35 -4.07 -25.87
C LEU A 166 2.18 -4.94 -24.95
N THR A 167 1.94 -4.87 -23.63
CA THR A 167 2.59 -5.73 -22.66
C THR A 167 1.61 -6.78 -22.13
N ASP A 168 2.10 -8.01 -21.98
CA ASP A 168 1.33 -9.16 -21.45
C ASP A 168 2.17 -9.83 -20.37
N ALA A 169 1.68 -9.81 -19.14
CA ALA A 169 2.33 -10.38 -17.97
C ALA A 169 1.47 -11.48 -17.37
N ARG A 170 2.02 -12.68 -17.26
CA ARG A 170 1.38 -13.84 -16.63
C ARG A 170 2.21 -14.30 -15.46
N GLN A 171 1.56 -14.57 -14.35
CA GLN A 171 2.23 -15.09 -13.17
C GLN A 171 1.44 -16.25 -12.59
N THR A 172 2.08 -17.37 -12.42
CA THR A 172 1.59 -18.52 -11.64
C THR A 172 2.38 -18.59 -10.35
N SER A 173 1.69 -18.73 -9.23
CA SER A 173 2.31 -18.91 -7.92
C SER A 173 1.67 -20.09 -7.24
N ALA A 174 2.50 -21.01 -6.72
CA ALA A 174 2.08 -22.17 -5.94
C ALA A 174 2.89 -22.22 -4.65
N ALA A 175 2.22 -22.25 -3.51
CA ALA A 175 2.88 -22.22 -2.22
C ALA A 175 2.38 -23.29 -1.27
N LEU A 176 3.31 -23.87 -0.51
CA LEU A 176 3.05 -24.74 0.64
C LEU A 176 3.51 -24.02 1.90
N PHE A 177 2.70 -24.06 2.96
CA PHE A 177 3.06 -23.47 4.24
C PHE A 177 2.72 -24.37 5.41
N VAL A 178 3.53 -24.22 6.46
CA VAL A 178 3.34 -24.88 7.75
C VAL A 178 3.55 -23.88 8.87
N SER A 179 2.82 -24.01 9.96
CA SER A 179 3.09 -23.27 11.20
C SER A 179 2.70 -24.09 12.42
N TRP A 180 3.38 -23.84 13.52
CA TRP A 180 3.10 -24.42 14.81
C TRP A 180 3.25 -23.40 15.90
N SER A 181 2.32 -23.38 16.84
CA SER A 181 2.37 -22.48 18.00
C SER A 181 1.99 -23.19 19.29
N ARG A 182 2.63 -22.80 20.40
CA ARG A 182 2.34 -23.38 21.72
C ARG A 182 2.67 -22.42 22.85
N MET A 183 1.84 -22.50 23.90
CA MET A 183 2.10 -21.86 25.20
C MET A 183 2.76 -22.85 26.17
N PHE A 184 3.85 -22.44 26.81
CA PHE A 184 4.58 -23.15 27.86
C PHE A 184 4.54 -22.34 29.15
N GLY A 185 3.42 -22.40 29.86
CA GLY A 185 3.17 -21.49 30.99
C GLY A 185 3.14 -20.04 30.54
N LYS A 186 4.10 -19.25 30.96
CA LYS A 186 4.23 -17.83 30.59
C LYS A 186 4.98 -17.59 29.28
N PHE A 187 5.57 -18.63 28.70
CA PHE A 187 6.26 -18.54 27.41
C PHE A 187 5.33 -18.91 26.27
N SER A 188 5.42 -18.19 25.17
CA SER A 188 4.79 -18.52 23.88
C SER A 188 5.88 -18.74 22.85
N LEU A 189 5.72 -19.77 22.04
CA LEU A 189 6.57 -20.06 20.89
C LEU A 189 5.69 -20.27 19.67
N SER A 190 6.05 -19.60 18.58
CA SER A 190 5.45 -19.79 17.26
C SER A 190 6.57 -19.94 16.24
N ALA A 191 6.45 -20.90 15.34
CA ALA A 191 7.37 -21.09 14.23
C ALA A 191 6.60 -21.50 12.98
N GLY A 192 7.00 -20.96 11.83
CA GLY A 192 6.39 -21.23 10.54
C GLY A 192 7.41 -21.20 9.41
N ALA A 193 7.01 -21.76 8.28
CA ALA A 193 7.74 -21.65 7.03
C ALA A 193 6.75 -21.73 5.86
N ARG A 194 7.03 -20.96 4.82
CA ARG A 194 6.31 -21.00 3.55
C ARG A 194 7.34 -21.16 2.43
N TYR A 195 7.10 -22.14 1.58
CA TYR A 195 7.82 -22.30 0.32
C TYR A 195 6.87 -21.89 -0.81
N GLU A 196 7.35 -21.06 -1.74
CA GLU A 196 6.60 -20.58 -2.88
C GLU A 196 7.41 -20.74 -4.17
N TYR A 197 6.79 -21.33 -5.18
CA TYR A 197 7.24 -21.34 -6.56
C TYR A 197 6.49 -20.29 -7.34
N VAL A 198 7.21 -19.45 -8.08
CA VAL A 198 6.64 -18.40 -8.92
C VAL A 198 7.19 -18.58 -10.35
N ASP A 199 6.29 -18.63 -11.33
CA ASP A 199 6.62 -18.59 -12.77
C ASP A 199 6.03 -17.30 -13.35
N TYR A 200 6.93 -16.41 -13.80
CA TYR A 200 6.58 -15.11 -14.38
C TYR A 200 6.98 -15.08 -15.84
N ASP A 201 5.99 -14.95 -16.74
CA ASP A 201 6.13 -14.85 -18.20
C ASP A 201 5.74 -13.44 -18.66
N PHE A 202 6.66 -12.74 -19.28
CA PHE A 202 6.48 -11.36 -19.74
C PHE A 202 6.72 -11.25 -21.25
N LYS A 203 5.83 -10.54 -21.94
CA LYS A 203 5.90 -10.32 -23.38
C LYS A 203 5.69 -8.85 -23.71
N VAL A 204 6.40 -8.37 -24.72
CA VAL A 204 6.20 -7.06 -25.32
C VAL A 204 5.89 -7.24 -26.80
N ASN A 205 4.76 -6.70 -27.26
CA ASN A 205 4.29 -6.82 -28.64
C ASN A 205 4.23 -8.29 -29.13
N GLY A 206 3.85 -9.20 -28.23
CA GLY A 206 3.73 -10.64 -28.50
C GLY A 206 5.05 -11.42 -28.43
N ILE A 207 6.18 -10.77 -28.28
CA ILE A 207 7.50 -11.39 -28.16
C ILE A 207 7.84 -11.56 -26.69
N ARG A 208 8.21 -12.78 -26.30
CA ARG A 208 8.64 -13.07 -24.93
C ARG A 208 9.99 -12.41 -24.65
N ASP A 209 10.07 -11.75 -23.51
CA ASP A 209 11.30 -11.18 -22.98
C ASP A 209 11.96 -12.20 -22.03
N GLU A 210 13.06 -12.81 -22.48
CA GLU A 210 13.74 -13.87 -21.73
C GLU A 210 14.55 -13.32 -20.54
N ASP A 211 14.97 -12.06 -20.58
CA ASP A 211 15.72 -11.41 -19.51
C ASP A 211 14.81 -11.03 -18.33
N VAL A 212 13.54 -10.81 -18.62
CA VAL A 212 12.52 -10.43 -17.63
C VAL A 212 11.74 -11.64 -17.12
N SER A 213 11.45 -12.59 -18.02
CA SER A 213 10.71 -13.81 -17.66
C SER A 213 11.56 -14.71 -16.76
N ARG A 214 11.00 -15.16 -15.63
CA ARG A 214 11.80 -15.87 -14.60
C ARG A 214 11.00 -16.89 -13.82
N ARG A 215 11.73 -17.75 -13.13
CA ARG A 215 11.19 -18.72 -12.17
C ARG A 215 11.91 -18.57 -10.85
N ASP A 216 11.14 -18.30 -9.81
CA ASP A 216 11.66 -18.04 -8.48
C ASP A 216 11.23 -19.12 -7.48
N HIS A 217 12.12 -19.46 -6.54
CA HIS A 217 11.88 -20.36 -5.43
C HIS A 217 12.15 -19.60 -4.14
N LEU A 218 11.10 -19.37 -3.37
CA LEU A 218 11.14 -18.51 -2.19
C LEU A 218 10.84 -19.32 -0.94
N LEU A 219 11.70 -19.25 0.06
CA LEU A 219 11.48 -19.83 1.38
C LEU A 219 11.42 -18.70 2.41
N THR A 220 10.27 -18.54 3.05
CA THR A 220 10.02 -17.47 4.02
C THR A 220 9.74 -18.06 5.41
N PRO A 221 10.76 -18.21 6.26
CA PRO A 221 10.61 -18.64 7.65
C PRO A 221 10.10 -17.51 8.54
N ASP A 222 9.41 -17.89 9.62
CA ASP A 222 9.08 -17.01 10.73
C ASP A 222 9.22 -17.72 12.06
N VAL A 223 9.65 -17.00 13.10
CA VAL A 223 9.69 -17.48 14.48
C VAL A 223 9.39 -16.35 15.44
N SER A 224 8.63 -16.63 16.49
CA SER A 224 8.33 -15.66 17.55
C SER A 224 8.41 -16.33 18.91
N LEU A 225 9.09 -15.66 19.84
CA LEU A 225 9.20 -16.04 21.23
C LEU A 225 8.64 -14.91 22.10
N GLY A 226 7.67 -15.24 22.95
CA GLY A 226 7.07 -14.28 23.86
C GLY A 226 7.14 -14.72 25.33
N TYR A 227 7.12 -13.78 26.23
CA TYR A 227 7.00 -14.00 27.67
C TYR A 227 6.01 -13.02 28.29
N SER A 228 4.98 -13.57 28.96
CA SER A 228 3.97 -12.79 29.68
C SER A 228 4.32 -12.75 31.16
N PHE A 229 4.64 -11.58 31.69
CA PHE A 229 4.88 -11.37 33.13
C PHE A 229 3.56 -11.49 33.89
N ASN A 230 2.52 -10.85 33.35
CA ASN A 230 1.14 -10.85 33.79
C ASN A 230 0.21 -10.44 32.62
N ASP A 231 -1.08 -10.24 32.88
CA ASP A 231 -2.09 -9.89 31.86
C ASP A 231 -1.86 -8.52 31.19
N GLU A 232 -1.11 -7.61 31.85
CA GLU A 232 -0.85 -6.24 31.38
C GLU A 232 0.60 -6.02 30.93
N SER A 233 1.45 -7.05 31.01
CA SER A 233 2.88 -6.90 30.77
C SER A 233 3.45 -8.11 30.04
N GLN A 234 4.03 -7.86 28.88
CA GLN A 234 4.65 -8.90 28.04
C GLN A 234 5.83 -8.36 27.24
N ILE A 235 6.70 -9.24 26.85
CA ILE A 235 7.78 -8.99 25.89
C ILE A 235 7.78 -10.08 24.82
N SER A 236 8.08 -9.73 23.58
CA SER A 236 8.30 -10.71 22.54
C SER A 236 9.41 -10.30 21.59
N LEU A 237 10.12 -11.30 21.10
CA LEU A 237 11.11 -11.17 20.04
C LEU A 237 10.67 -12.06 18.87
N SER A 238 10.62 -11.48 17.67
CA SER A 238 10.27 -12.23 16.48
C SER A 238 11.24 -11.94 15.35
N TYR A 239 11.43 -12.95 14.52
CA TYR A 239 12.06 -12.84 13.21
C TYR A 239 11.06 -13.33 12.16
N LYS A 240 10.95 -12.58 11.07
CA LYS A 240 10.11 -12.94 9.94
C LYS A 240 10.82 -12.58 8.65
N MET A 241 10.88 -13.52 7.72
CA MET A 241 11.16 -13.22 6.33
C MET A 241 9.84 -13.11 5.57
N ALA A 242 9.69 -12.03 4.80
CA ALA A 242 8.52 -11.81 3.95
C ALA A 242 8.98 -11.40 2.55
N THR A 243 8.16 -11.69 1.55
CA THR A 243 8.35 -11.20 0.18
C THR A 243 7.27 -10.18 -0.15
N VAL A 244 7.65 -9.09 -0.82
CA VAL A 244 6.73 -8.08 -1.34
C VAL A 244 6.92 -8.02 -2.85
N LYS A 245 5.89 -8.39 -3.58
CA LYS A 245 5.92 -8.38 -5.05
C LYS A 245 5.59 -6.99 -5.58
N PRO A 246 6.29 -6.48 -6.61
CA PRO A 246 5.96 -5.20 -7.22
C PRO A 246 4.53 -5.18 -7.79
N PRO A 247 3.82 -4.05 -7.74
CA PRO A 247 2.55 -3.89 -8.47
C PRO A 247 2.73 -4.10 -9.98
N TYR A 248 1.73 -4.65 -10.65
CA TYR A 248 1.80 -4.87 -12.10
C TYR A 248 1.92 -3.56 -12.89
N SER A 249 1.43 -2.44 -12.35
CA SER A 249 1.63 -1.11 -12.93
C SER A 249 3.09 -0.67 -12.97
N GLN A 250 3.95 -1.24 -12.14
CA GLN A 250 5.39 -0.97 -12.14
C GLN A 250 6.19 -1.99 -12.95
N LEU A 251 5.61 -3.16 -13.23
CA LEU A 251 6.20 -4.18 -14.08
C LEU A 251 5.92 -3.97 -15.57
N THR A 252 5.43 -2.82 -15.98
CA THR A 252 5.20 -2.49 -17.38
C THR A 252 6.48 -1.98 -18.05
N GLY A 253 6.67 -2.32 -19.32
CA GLY A 253 7.70 -1.73 -20.16
C GLY A 253 7.28 -0.42 -20.85
N SER A 254 6.05 0.05 -20.61
CA SER A 254 5.52 1.27 -21.23
C SER A 254 6.10 2.53 -20.59
N LEU A 255 6.36 3.54 -21.42
CA LEU A 255 6.79 4.87 -21.01
C LEU A 255 5.62 5.84 -21.14
N ASN A 256 5.37 6.64 -20.11
CA ASN A 256 4.31 7.63 -20.06
C ASN A 256 4.89 9.04 -20.18
N TYR A 257 4.34 9.85 -21.06
CA TYR A 257 4.66 11.26 -21.15
C TYR A 257 4.00 12.03 -20.01
N VAL A 258 4.79 12.72 -19.20
CA VAL A 258 4.29 13.47 -18.02
C VAL A 258 4.46 14.97 -18.20
N GLY A 259 5.46 15.40 -18.99
CA GLY A 259 5.74 16.80 -19.27
C GLY A 259 6.85 16.96 -20.28
N MET A 260 7.22 18.21 -20.57
CA MET A 260 8.22 18.52 -21.60
C MET A 260 9.58 17.90 -21.28
N HIS A 261 9.93 17.83 -20.00
CA HIS A 261 11.24 17.34 -19.55
C HIS A 261 11.13 16.08 -18.68
N GLN A 262 9.95 15.43 -18.62
CA GLN A 262 9.78 14.26 -17.79
C GLN A 262 8.92 13.19 -18.45
N ILE A 263 9.43 11.98 -18.45
CA ILE A 263 8.70 10.75 -18.73
C ILE A 263 8.71 9.87 -17.49
N GLU A 264 7.73 9.03 -17.35
CA GLU A 264 7.64 8.01 -16.30
C GLU A 264 7.50 6.64 -16.94
N GLY A 265 8.15 5.64 -16.36
CA GLY A 265 8.08 4.27 -16.84
C GLY A 265 7.99 3.27 -15.70
N GLY A 266 7.56 2.07 -16.03
CA GLY A 266 7.77 0.92 -15.17
C GLY A 266 9.17 0.33 -15.37
N ASN A 267 9.37 -0.81 -14.75
CA ASN A 267 10.56 -1.64 -14.93
C ASN A 267 10.13 -3.11 -14.81
N PRO A 268 9.94 -3.80 -15.93
CA PRO A 268 9.52 -5.20 -15.91
C PRO A 268 10.58 -6.15 -15.29
N GLY A 269 11.84 -5.70 -15.24
CA GLY A 269 12.93 -6.42 -14.58
C GLY A 269 12.96 -6.32 -13.05
N LEU A 270 11.99 -5.67 -12.40
CA LEU A 270 11.92 -5.63 -10.94
C LEU A 270 11.77 -7.04 -10.35
N HIS A 271 12.61 -7.34 -9.38
CA HIS A 271 12.52 -8.54 -8.55
C HIS A 271 11.62 -8.33 -7.34
N ASP A 272 11.14 -9.43 -6.77
CA ASP A 272 10.40 -9.43 -5.52
C ASP A 272 11.32 -8.99 -4.36
N GLU A 273 10.86 -8.04 -3.57
CA GLU A 273 11.53 -7.63 -2.34
C GLU A 273 11.56 -8.79 -1.34
N ARG A 274 12.71 -9.02 -0.73
CA ARG A 274 12.93 -9.98 0.36
C ARG A 274 13.26 -9.21 1.63
N MET A 275 12.31 -9.17 2.54
CA MET A 275 12.39 -8.40 3.77
C MET A 275 12.66 -9.33 4.96
N HIS A 276 13.80 -9.13 5.62
CA HIS A 276 14.16 -9.78 6.89
C HIS A 276 13.88 -8.80 8.02
N ASP A 277 12.94 -9.15 8.87
CA ASP A 277 12.43 -8.31 9.96
C ASP A 277 12.73 -8.95 11.30
N ILE A 278 13.44 -8.22 12.18
CA ILE A 278 13.64 -8.58 13.58
C ILE A 278 12.89 -7.55 14.42
N ARG A 279 11.89 -8.01 15.18
CA ARG A 279 11.05 -7.15 16.01
C ARG A 279 11.16 -7.50 17.47
N LEU A 280 11.49 -6.52 18.28
CA LEU A 280 11.31 -6.53 19.71
C LEU A 280 10.07 -5.73 20.08
N PHE A 281 9.13 -6.36 20.79
CA PHE A 281 7.91 -5.74 21.26
C PHE A 281 7.80 -5.91 22.76
N GLY A 282 7.48 -4.83 23.48
CA GLY A 282 7.25 -4.82 24.92
C GLY A 282 5.97 -4.06 25.27
N LEU A 283 5.15 -4.60 26.14
CA LEU A 283 4.00 -3.95 26.75
C LEU A 283 4.21 -3.92 28.26
N TRP A 284 4.06 -2.75 28.88
CA TRP A 284 4.18 -2.55 30.33
C TRP A 284 3.25 -1.45 30.83
N ARG A 285 2.17 -1.82 31.52
CA ARG A 285 1.27 -0.87 32.20
C ARG A 285 0.87 0.35 31.34
N GLY A 286 0.38 0.10 30.11
CA GLY A 286 -0.03 1.16 29.19
C GLY A 286 1.09 1.78 28.35
N PHE A 287 2.36 1.40 28.57
CA PHE A 287 3.46 1.71 27.68
C PHE A 287 3.71 0.55 26.71
N MET A 288 3.89 0.87 25.45
CA MET A 288 4.30 -0.08 24.41
C MET A 288 5.62 0.42 23.81
N LEU A 289 6.62 -0.45 23.78
CA LEU A 289 7.87 -0.24 23.05
C LEU A 289 7.91 -1.20 21.87
N GLN A 290 8.23 -0.69 20.71
CA GLN A 290 8.50 -1.50 19.51
C GLN A 290 9.82 -1.05 18.89
N ALA A 291 10.69 -2.00 18.61
CA ALA A 291 11.92 -1.79 17.88
C ALA A 291 11.98 -2.81 16.73
N ASP A 292 12.04 -2.31 15.49
CA ASP A 292 12.11 -3.11 14.29
C ASP A 292 13.43 -2.84 13.57
N TYR A 293 14.22 -3.88 13.33
CA TYR A 293 15.33 -3.84 12.41
C TYR A 293 14.96 -4.61 11.15
N THR A 294 14.96 -3.91 10.02
CA THR A 294 14.60 -4.47 8.71
C THR A 294 15.80 -4.45 7.79
N ARG A 295 16.11 -5.57 7.16
CA ARG A 295 16.99 -5.67 5.99
C ARG A 295 16.15 -6.05 4.79
N ALA A 296 15.89 -5.08 3.91
CA ALA A 296 15.19 -5.29 2.66
C ALA A 296 16.19 -5.43 1.52
N LEU A 297 16.12 -6.56 0.83
CA LEU A 297 16.88 -6.87 -0.38
C LEU A 297 15.94 -6.74 -1.56
N ASP A 298 16.41 -6.16 -2.64
CA ASP A 298 15.63 -5.92 -3.85
C ASP A 298 14.34 -5.08 -3.63
N THR A 299 14.27 -4.24 -2.56
CA THR A 299 13.16 -3.29 -2.44
C THR A 299 13.22 -2.30 -3.59
N TYR A 300 12.08 -1.81 -4.05
CA TYR A 300 12.10 -0.88 -5.16
C TYR A 300 11.96 0.57 -4.67
N ALA A 301 12.74 1.45 -5.31
CA ALA A 301 12.64 2.89 -5.13
C ALA A 301 12.64 3.59 -6.47
N TYR A 302 11.93 4.71 -6.55
CA TYR A 302 11.95 5.53 -7.74
C TYR A 302 13.25 6.30 -7.82
N VAL A 303 13.84 6.34 -9.02
CA VAL A 303 15.02 7.12 -9.35
C VAL A 303 14.73 8.00 -10.55
N LYS A 304 15.51 9.08 -10.69
CA LYS A 304 15.52 9.90 -11.91
C LYS A 304 16.89 9.85 -12.54
N GLN A 305 16.90 9.75 -13.86
CA GLN A 305 18.10 9.78 -14.68
C GLN A 305 17.80 10.41 -16.04
N VAL A 306 18.85 10.80 -16.76
CA VAL A 306 18.73 11.34 -18.12
C VAL A 306 18.25 10.24 -19.06
N TYR A 307 17.27 10.56 -19.88
CA TYR A 307 16.74 9.68 -20.93
C TYR A 307 17.17 10.19 -22.31
N PRO A 308 17.67 9.33 -23.18
CA PRO A 308 18.10 9.72 -24.53
C PRO A 308 16.88 10.02 -25.41
N ALA A 309 16.59 11.31 -25.57
CA ALA A 309 15.53 11.87 -26.42
C ALA A 309 16.06 13.11 -27.13
N PRO A 310 15.39 13.62 -28.18
CA PRO A 310 15.83 14.82 -28.92
C PRO A 310 16.01 16.04 -28.02
N ASP A 311 15.10 16.25 -27.06
CA ASP A 311 15.22 17.23 -26.01
C ASP A 311 15.66 16.55 -24.71
N LEU A 312 16.31 17.30 -23.80
CA LEU A 312 16.72 16.73 -22.52
C LEU A 312 15.50 16.26 -21.73
N GLN A 313 15.36 14.95 -21.64
CA GLN A 313 14.30 14.28 -20.91
C GLN A 313 14.85 13.60 -19.67
N LEU A 314 14.06 13.60 -18.61
CA LEU A 314 14.34 12.85 -17.40
C LEU A 314 13.34 11.69 -17.28
N ILE A 315 13.83 10.46 -17.14
CA ILE A 315 12.97 9.33 -16.83
C ILE A 315 12.92 9.12 -15.33
N MET A 316 11.70 9.01 -14.79
CA MET A 316 11.44 8.49 -13.46
C MET A 316 10.94 7.06 -13.55
N HIS A 317 11.65 6.12 -12.97
CA HIS A 317 11.28 4.71 -12.99
C HIS A 317 11.72 4.00 -11.70
N PRO A 318 11.09 2.87 -11.33
CA PRO A 318 11.50 2.11 -10.16
C PRO A 318 12.72 1.22 -10.48
N VAL A 319 13.62 1.10 -9.51
CA VAL A 319 14.76 0.17 -9.54
C VAL A 319 14.84 -0.61 -8.24
N ASN A 320 15.40 -1.81 -8.27
CA ASN A 320 15.67 -2.56 -7.05
C ASN A 320 16.87 -1.95 -6.31
N ILE A 321 16.75 -1.79 -5.01
CA ILE A 321 17.78 -1.32 -4.09
C ILE A 321 17.80 -2.17 -2.83
N ASP A 322 18.95 -2.21 -2.18
CA ASP A 322 19.10 -2.82 -0.87
C ASP A 322 19.11 -1.75 0.21
N VAL A 323 18.26 -1.91 1.23
CA VAL A 323 18.19 -0.97 2.35
C VAL A 323 18.15 -1.69 3.69
N SER A 324 18.84 -1.16 4.69
CA SER A 324 18.63 -1.52 6.09
C SER A 324 17.94 -0.36 6.80
N ALA A 325 17.06 -0.65 7.73
CA ALA A 325 16.36 0.38 8.49
C ALA A 325 16.16 -0.05 9.95
N LEU A 326 16.11 0.94 10.84
CA LEU A 326 15.73 0.80 12.23
C LEU A 326 14.54 1.72 12.52
N SER A 327 13.47 1.15 13.04
CA SER A 327 12.31 1.88 13.53
C SER A 327 12.17 1.67 15.03
N LEU A 328 12.00 2.75 15.78
CA LEU A 328 11.74 2.72 17.23
C LEU A 328 10.45 3.48 17.50
N TYR A 329 9.52 2.88 18.24
CA TYR A 329 8.28 3.52 18.66
C TYR A 329 8.05 3.31 20.15
N LEU A 330 7.72 4.39 20.84
CA LEU A 330 7.22 4.37 22.19
C LEU A 330 5.80 4.94 22.18
N VAL A 331 4.87 4.15 22.69
CA VAL A 331 3.46 4.53 22.77
C VAL A 331 3.03 4.51 24.23
N TRP A 332 2.33 5.55 24.64
CA TRP A 332 1.64 5.60 25.92
C TRP A 332 0.14 5.75 25.70
N ASN A 333 -0.62 4.77 26.16
CA ASN A 333 -2.07 4.70 25.98
C ASN A 333 -2.70 4.20 27.30
N GLN A 334 -2.85 5.10 28.26
CA GLN A 334 -3.50 4.79 29.54
C GLN A 334 -4.58 5.81 29.84
N PRO A 335 -5.85 5.41 29.94
CA PRO A 335 -6.93 6.33 30.30
C PRO A 335 -6.71 6.96 31.68
N VAL A 336 -6.86 8.29 31.77
CA VAL A 336 -6.78 9.06 33.01
C VAL A 336 -8.12 9.74 33.23
N ARG A 337 -8.98 9.15 34.04
CA ARG A 337 -10.37 9.60 34.29
C ARG A 337 -11.17 9.72 32.97
N ARG A 338 -11.42 10.95 32.50
CA ARG A 338 -12.19 11.26 31.29
C ARG A 338 -11.31 11.50 30.05
N TRP A 339 -10.03 11.51 30.25
CA TRP A 339 -9.04 11.69 29.19
C TRP A 339 -8.46 10.35 28.79
N THR A 340 -8.52 10.05 27.51
CA THR A 340 -7.86 8.89 26.90
C THR A 340 -6.79 9.41 25.94
N PRO A 341 -5.54 9.53 26.41
CA PRO A 341 -4.42 9.88 25.55
C PRO A 341 -4.00 8.67 24.72
N ASN A 342 -3.46 8.94 23.53
CA ASN A 342 -2.62 8.03 22.78
C ASN A 342 -1.42 8.85 22.27
N VAL A 343 -0.30 8.73 22.98
CA VAL A 343 0.93 9.46 22.67
C VAL A 343 1.91 8.51 22.05
N THR A 344 2.31 8.78 20.82
CA THR A 344 3.32 8.02 20.09
C THR A 344 4.49 8.93 19.76
N VAL A 345 5.69 8.51 20.09
CA VAL A 345 6.93 9.09 19.57
C VAL A 345 7.72 8.02 18.85
N GLY A 346 8.28 8.37 17.69
CA GLY A 346 8.96 7.43 16.83
C GLY A 346 10.24 7.99 16.24
N MET A 347 11.11 7.08 15.87
CA MET A 347 12.30 7.36 15.07
C MET A 347 12.39 6.30 13.96
N TYR A 348 12.63 6.75 12.76
CA TYR A 348 13.01 5.91 11.62
C TYR A 348 14.38 6.35 11.13
N ARG A 349 15.28 5.41 10.92
CA ARG A 349 16.58 5.63 10.27
C ARG A 349 16.85 4.49 9.32
N GLN A 350 17.19 4.84 8.09
CA GLN A 350 17.70 3.89 7.10
C GLN A 350 19.19 4.06 6.86
N TRP A 351 19.79 3.05 6.25
CA TRP A 351 21.14 3.08 5.70
C TRP A 351 21.05 2.65 4.25
N LEU A 352 21.05 3.62 3.38
CA LEU A 352 21.02 3.47 1.92
C LEU A 352 22.14 4.29 1.31
N LYS A 353 22.92 3.66 0.44
CA LYS A 353 23.84 4.33 -0.47
C LYS A 353 23.43 3.98 -1.89
N LEU A 354 23.07 5.01 -2.66
CA LEU A 354 22.72 4.88 -4.07
C LEU A 354 23.61 5.83 -4.86
N ASP A 355 24.33 5.29 -5.87
CA ASP A 355 25.37 6.04 -6.58
C ASP A 355 26.38 6.63 -5.58
N ASN A 356 26.64 7.93 -5.61
CA ASN A 356 27.50 8.61 -4.65
C ASN A 356 26.75 9.26 -3.48
N ASN A 357 25.42 9.11 -3.43
CA ASN A 357 24.58 9.76 -2.43
C ASN A 357 24.28 8.84 -1.25
N ARG A 358 24.30 9.41 -0.04
CA ARG A 358 23.88 8.73 1.19
C ARG A 358 22.52 9.25 1.61
N HIS A 359 21.64 8.30 1.90
CA HIS A 359 20.29 8.55 2.38
C HIS A 359 20.15 7.89 3.76
N ASP A 360 20.62 8.54 4.81
CA ASP A 360 20.71 7.98 6.16
C ASP A 360 20.32 8.96 7.29
N LYS A 361 19.73 10.11 6.96
CA LYS A 361 19.24 11.06 7.96
C LYS A 361 18.01 10.51 8.66
N PRO A 362 17.97 10.45 10.01
CA PRO A 362 16.82 9.95 10.74
C PRO A 362 15.61 10.88 10.59
N ILE A 363 14.41 10.27 10.65
CA ILE A 363 13.13 10.96 10.76
C ILE A 363 12.59 10.70 12.17
N PHE A 364 12.25 11.77 12.89
CA PHE A 364 11.53 11.70 14.16
C PHE A 364 10.07 12.03 13.91
N SER A 365 9.16 11.24 14.47
CA SER A 365 7.72 11.44 14.33
C SER A 365 7.03 11.45 15.70
N TYR A 366 5.91 12.16 15.79
CA TYR A 366 5.08 12.20 16.97
C TYR A 366 3.60 12.27 16.60
N PHE A 367 2.79 11.60 17.42
CA PHE A 367 1.33 11.60 17.33
C PHE A 367 0.79 11.76 18.75
N PHE A 368 -0.02 12.79 18.96
CA PHE A 368 -0.69 13.09 20.22
C PHE A 368 -2.19 13.08 19.98
N ASP A 369 -2.82 11.92 20.11
CA ASP A 369 -4.25 11.77 19.96
C ASP A 369 -4.91 11.87 21.34
N ASN A 370 -5.78 12.84 21.52
CA ASN A 370 -6.44 13.09 22.78
C ASN A 370 -7.95 12.97 22.62
N THR A 371 -8.55 12.12 23.43
CA THR A 371 -10.00 11.97 23.52
C THR A 371 -10.48 12.30 24.92
N PHE A 372 -11.40 13.25 25.03
CA PHE A 372 -12.07 13.64 26.27
C PHE A 372 -13.53 13.17 26.24
N SER A 373 -13.87 12.21 27.09
CA SER A 373 -15.23 11.71 27.27
C SER A 373 -15.91 12.48 28.40
N LEU A 374 -16.81 13.38 28.05
CA LEU A 374 -17.50 14.27 28.99
C LEU A 374 -18.90 13.74 29.35
N PRO A 375 -19.53 14.25 30.42
CA PRO A 375 -20.89 13.87 30.78
C PRO A 375 -21.89 14.13 29.65
N HIS A 376 -23.04 13.44 29.72
CA HIS A 376 -24.13 13.55 28.76
C HIS A 376 -23.77 13.19 27.30
N GLY A 377 -22.74 12.32 27.11
CA GLY A 377 -22.36 11.79 25.80
C GLY A 377 -21.56 12.74 24.91
N TRP A 378 -20.97 13.80 25.46
CA TRP A 378 -20.04 14.65 24.73
C TRP A 378 -18.66 13.99 24.61
N ILE A 379 -18.08 14.10 23.42
CA ILE A 379 -16.73 13.62 23.07
C ILE A 379 -15.99 14.76 22.38
N ILE A 380 -14.82 15.12 22.91
CA ILE A 380 -13.93 16.11 22.29
C ILE A 380 -12.64 15.37 21.91
N THR A 381 -12.14 15.59 20.69
CA THR A 381 -10.83 15.12 20.28
C THR A 381 -9.94 16.29 19.88
N ALA A 382 -8.65 16.18 20.20
CA ALA A 382 -7.62 17.09 19.72
C ALA A 382 -6.38 16.27 19.39
N ASN A 383 -6.02 16.22 18.10
CA ASN A 383 -4.97 15.37 17.58
C ASN A 383 -3.89 16.25 16.96
N ILE A 384 -2.65 16.00 17.32
CA ILE A 384 -1.48 16.67 16.76
C ILE A 384 -0.55 15.59 16.24
N SER A 385 -0.09 15.75 15.01
CA SER A 385 0.91 14.86 14.41
C SER A 385 1.94 15.64 13.64
N GLY A 386 3.15 15.10 13.58
CA GLY A 386 4.21 15.73 12.81
C GLY A 386 5.45 14.87 12.67
N SER A 387 6.35 15.33 11.81
CA SER A 387 7.65 14.70 11.62
C SER A 387 8.76 15.72 11.36
N SER A 388 10.00 15.32 11.65
CA SER A 388 11.20 16.08 11.27
C SER A 388 11.55 15.84 9.80
N GLN A 389 12.48 16.62 9.29
CA GLN A 389 13.23 16.32 8.08
C GLN A 389 13.94 14.95 8.22
N GLY A 390 14.24 14.31 7.07
CA GLY A 390 15.03 13.09 7.04
C GLY A 390 14.87 12.31 5.73
N ASP A 391 15.46 11.14 5.66
CA ASP A 391 15.55 10.37 4.43
C ASP A 391 14.65 9.12 4.50
N MET A 392 13.88 8.86 3.43
CA MET A 392 13.13 7.63 3.22
C MET A 392 13.29 7.20 1.76
N HIS A 393 13.86 6.00 1.55
CA HIS A 393 14.34 5.52 0.26
C HIS A 393 15.24 6.59 -0.40
N THR A 394 14.95 6.98 -1.62
CA THR A 394 15.73 7.99 -2.38
C THR A 394 15.29 9.43 -2.11
N ASN A 395 14.21 9.63 -1.36
CA ASN A 395 13.65 10.93 -1.06
C ASN A 395 14.20 11.49 0.26
N ARG A 396 14.50 12.77 0.26
CA ARG A 396 14.77 13.57 1.46
C ARG A 396 13.62 14.53 1.70
N PHE A 397 12.91 14.35 2.78
CA PHE A 397 11.90 15.32 3.23
C PHE A 397 12.61 16.59 3.70
N GLY A 398 12.30 17.72 3.04
CA GLY A 398 13.04 19.00 3.21
C GLY A 398 12.55 19.85 4.36
N ALA A 399 11.29 19.71 4.75
CA ALA A 399 10.67 20.46 5.83
C ALA A 399 10.14 19.57 6.95
N SER A 400 10.19 20.06 8.19
CA SER A 400 9.38 19.51 9.28
C SER A 400 7.94 19.95 9.05
N TRP A 401 7.01 19.06 9.27
CA TRP A 401 5.59 19.40 9.19
C TRP A 401 4.86 19.00 10.46
N PHE A 402 3.77 19.68 10.74
CA PHE A 402 2.81 19.22 11.74
C PHE A 402 1.38 19.53 11.27
N THR A 403 0.42 18.76 11.76
CA THR A 403 -1.01 19.02 11.57
C THR A 403 -1.72 18.99 12.90
N MET A 404 -2.78 19.78 13.01
CA MET A 404 -3.69 19.73 14.14
C MET A 404 -5.12 19.57 13.66
N ASP A 405 -5.79 18.53 14.19
CA ASP A 405 -7.20 18.25 13.96
C ASP A 405 -7.95 18.34 15.29
N ALA A 406 -9.18 18.83 15.25
CA ALA A 406 -10.04 18.86 16.42
C ALA A 406 -11.46 18.47 16.07
N SER A 407 -12.17 17.88 17.02
CA SER A 407 -13.60 17.61 16.83
C SER A 407 -14.38 17.71 18.13
N VAL A 408 -15.65 18.03 18.00
CA VAL A 408 -16.64 17.91 19.05
C VAL A 408 -17.81 17.07 18.56
N GLY A 409 -18.17 16.07 19.34
CA GLY A 409 -19.26 15.16 19.02
C GLY A 409 -20.17 14.92 20.22
N LYS A 410 -21.39 14.52 19.94
CA LYS A 410 -22.35 14.13 20.95
C LYS A 410 -23.10 12.87 20.51
N THR A 411 -23.25 11.95 21.44
CA THR A 411 -24.06 10.74 21.23
C THR A 411 -25.44 10.91 21.84
N PHE A 412 -26.45 10.43 21.12
CA PHE A 412 -27.86 10.45 21.49
C PHE A 412 -28.46 9.04 21.35
N LEU A 413 -29.71 8.87 21.77
CA LEU A 413 -30.50 7.65 21.59
C LEU A 413 -29.73 6.37 22.04
N ASN A 414 -29.26 6.37 23.29
CA ASN A 414 -28.46 5.27 23.84
C ASN A 414 -27.26 4.87 22.94
N LYS A 415 -26.55 5.89 22.42
CA LYS A 415 -25.38 5.77 21.53
C LYS A 415 -25.70 5.27 20.11
N SER A 416 -26.97 5.20 19.71
CA SER A 416 -27.34 4.85 18.34
C SER A 416 -27.14 5.99 17.35
N LEU A 417 -27.23 7.26 17.80
CA LEU A 417 -27.01 8.42 16.95
C LEU A 417 -25.78 9.20 17.45
N THR A 418 -24.85 9.48 16.56
CA THR A 418 -23.69 10.33 16.82
C THR A 418 -23.68 11.50 15.84
N VAL A 419 -23.57 12.72 16.38
CA VAL A 419 -23.36 13.94 15.59
C VAL A 419 -21.97 14.46 15.94
N LYS A 420 -21.11 14.64 14.94
CA LYS A 420 -19.70 15.08 15.12
C LYS A 420 -19.38 16.20 14.14
N LEU A 421 -18.93 17.34 14.66
CA LEU A 421 -18.32 18.42 13.91
C LEU A 421 -16.80 18.26 14.03
N ALA A 422 -16.07 18.24 12.91
CA ALA A 422 -14.62 18.09 12.90
C ALA A 422 -13.97 19.14 11.98
N ALA A 423 -12.86 19.69 12.44
CA ALA A 423 -11.95 20.54 11.69
C ALA A 423 -10.62 19.82 11.51
N THR A 424 -10.10 19.79 10.28
CA THR A 424 -8.83 19.16 9.90
C THR A 424 -7.83 20.21 9.46
N ASP A 425 -6.55 19.95 9.74
CA ASP A 425 -5.40 20.81 9.41
C ASP A 425 -5.67 22.29 9.72
N ILE A 426 -6.06 22.57 10.97
CA ILE A 426 -6.56 23.88 11.42
C ILE A 426 -5.59 25.00 11.08
N PHE A 427 -4.29 24.74 11.10
CA PHE A 427 -3.23 25.71 10.85
C PHE A 427 -2.72 25.74 9.41
N ASN A 428 -3.22 24.86 8.53
CA ASN A 428 -2.77 24.75 7.12
C ASN A 428 -1.25 24.54 7.01
N THR A 429 -0.74 23.56 7.73
CA THR A 429 0.70 23.29 7.86
C THR A 429 1.11 21.94 7.26
N ALA A 430 0.23 21.28 6.52
CA ALA A 430 0.47 19.98 5.88
C ALA A 430 1.28 20.09 4.58
N ASP A 431 2.42 20.75 4.60
CA ASP A 431 3.34 20.83 3.45
C ASP A 431 4.18 19.56 3.35
N ASN A 432 4.46 19.14 2.13
CA ASN A 432 5.25 17.93 1.84
C ASN A 432 6.30 18.21 0.78
N ASP A 433 7.33 18.96 1.17
CA ASP A 433 8.47 19.24 0.32
C ASP A 433 9.47 18.10 0.41
N TRP A 434 10.00 17.69 -0.74
CA TRP A 434 11.03 16.67 -0.78
C TRP A 434 12.02 16.91 -1.93
N THR A 435 13.24 16.42 -1.73
CA THR A 435 14.27 16.39 -2.76
C THR A 435 14.66 14.96 -3.07
N MET A 436 15.02 14.70 -4.32
CA MET A 436 15.59 13.44 -4.78
C MET A 436 16.90 13.75 -5.50
N ASN A 437 17.96 13.06 -5.13
CA ASN A 437 19.25 13.18 -5.81
C ASN A 437 19.73 11.77 -6.19
N THR A 438 19.57 11.42 -7.44
CA THR A 438 19.88 10.09 -7.98
C THR A 438 20.54 10.24 -9.35
N TYR A 439 21.61 9.47 -9.60
CA TYR A 439 22.31 9.40 -10.89
C TYR A 439 22.66 10.78 -11.48
N GLY A 440 23.10 11.72 -10.62
CA GLY A 440 23.47 13.07 -11.02
C GLY A 440 22.31 14.02 -11.27
N VAL A 441 21.06 13.57 -11.11
CA VAL A 441 19.85 14.40 -11.26
C VAL A 441 19.36 14.82 -9.89
N LEU A 442 19.29 16.13 -9.64
CA LEU A 442 18.70 16.73 -8.45
C LEU A 442 17.29 17.24 -8.78
N VAL A 443 16.31 16.77 -8.07
CA VAL A 443 14.92 17.24 -8.16
C VAL A 443 14.53 17.84 -6.82
N ASP A 444 14.05 19.07 -6.83
CA ASP A 444 13.42 19.74 -5.69
C ASP A 444 11.92 19.88 -5.98
N LYS A 445 11.11 19.27 -5.14
CA LYS A 445 9.65 19.32 -5.27
C LYS A 445 9.04 19.98 -4.05
N ARG A 446 8.33 21.08 -4.29
CA ARG A 446 7.56 21.80 -3.29
C ARG A 446 6.09 21.54 -3.52
N GLN A 447 5.41 21.05 -2.49
CA GLN A 447 3.99 20.75 -2.55
C GLN A 447 3.27 21.36 -1.35
N SER A 448 2.38 22.28 -1.63
CA SER A 448 1.45 22.82 -0.64
C SER A 448 0.06 22.25 -0.91
N TYR A 449 -0.55 21.67 0.11
CA TYR A 449 -1.90 21.13 0.04
C TYR A 449 -2.78 21.92 1.01
N ASP A 450 -3.85 22.52 0.52
CA ASP A 450 -4.90 23.01 1.44
C ASP A 450 -5.73 21.81 1.90
N ARG A 451 -5.39 21.26 3.06
CA ARG A 451 -6.09 20.15 3.71
C ARG A 451 -7.10 20.62 4.73
N ARG A 452 -7.26 21.94 4.89
CA ARG A 452 -8.26 22.48 5.80
C ARG A 452 -9.64 22.00 5.41
N GLY A 453 -10.35 21.46 6.38
CA GLY A 453 -11.70 20.97 6.17
C GLY A 453 -12.57 21.17 7.40
N LEU A 454 -13.82 21.51 7.17
CA LEU A 454 -14.86 21.45 8.18
C LEU A 454 -15.89 20.41 7.74
N SER A 455 -16.10 19.39 8.57
CA SER A 455 -17.05 18.32 8.25
C SER A 455 -18.05 18.11 9.37
N LEU A 456 -19.32 17.92 8.98
CA LEU A 456 -20.38 17.47 9.88
C LEU A 456 -20.70 16.01 9.55
N ASN A 457 -20.49 15.14 10.54
CA ASN A 457 -20.78 13.71 10.41
C ASN A 457 -21.99 13.37 11.30
N ILE A 458 -23.00 12.78 10.69
CA ILE A 458 -24.18 12.26 11.37
C ILE A 458 -24.22 10.76 11.14
N ILE A 459 -24.00 9.98 12.20
CA ILE A 459 -23.92 8.53 12.14
C ILE A 459 -25.06 7.94 12.96
N TYR A 460 -25.95 7.21 12.31
CA TYR A 460 -26.99 6.44 12.98
C TYR A 460 -26.71 4.95 12.84
N ASN A 461 -26.45 4.30 13.98
CA ASN A 461 -26.20 2.86 14.03
C ASN A 461 -27.52 2.12 14.18
N PHE A 462 -28.05 1.61 13.09
CA PHE A 462 -29.00 0.51 13.13
C PHE A 462 -28.25 -0.70 13.66
N GLN A 463 -28.76 -1.44 14.63
CA GLN A 463 -28.09 -2.66 15.07
C GLN A 463 -28.05 -3.66 13.90
N PRO A 464 -27.03 -3.66 13.02
CA PRO A 464 -26.96 -4.61 11.93
C PRO A 464 -26.63 -5.97 12.51
N ARG A 465 -27.27 -7.00 12.05
CA ARG A 465 -26.78 -8.37 12.27
C ARG A 465 -25.35 -8.42 11.70
N LYS A 466 -24.38 -8.82 12.51
CA LYS A 466 -23.02 -9.03 12.05
C LYS A 466 -23.03 -9.97 10.84
N SER A 467 -22.32 -9.64 9.79
CA SER A 467 -22.13 -10.54 8.66
C SER A 467 -21.57 -11.87 9.18
N GLY A 468 -22.24 -12.96 8.84
CA GLY A 468 -21.78 -14.30 9.17
C GLY A 468 -20.69 -14.83 8.22
N TYR A 469 -20.25 -14.02 7.24
CA TYR A 469 -19.23 -14.41 6.26
C TYR A 469 -17.87 -14.61 6.96
N LYS A 470 -17.25 -15.79 6.77
CA LYS A 470 -15.99 -16.18 7.41
C LYS A 470 -14.81 -16.31 6.45
N GLY A 471 -15.02 -16.12 5.15
CA GLY A 471 -13.94 -16.15 4.15
C GLY A 471 -12.88 -15.09 4.43
N THR A 472 -11.62 -15.46 4.27
CA THR A 472 -10.44 -14.63 4.57
C THR A 472 -9.72 -14.12 3.33
N SER A 473 -10.23 -14.43 2.15
CA SER A 473 -9.60 -14.25 0.84
C SER A 473 -8.45 -15.23 0.56
N ALA A 474 -8.44 -15.77 -0.63
CA ALA A 474 -7.39 -16.70 -1.09
C ALA A 474 -6.09 -15.98 -1.45
N ALA A 475 -6.15 -14.74 -1.94
CA ALA A 475 -4.97 -14.01 -2.42
C ALA A 475 -5.09 -12.49 -2.26
N GLU A 476 -5.25 -12.00 -1.05
CA GLU A 476 -5.36 -10.56 -0.77
C GLU A 476 -4.14 -9.76 -1.27
N ALA A 477 -2.93 -10.31 -1.10
CA ALA A 477 -1.70 -9.68 -1.57
C ALA A 477 -1.69 -9.52 -3.10
N GLU A 478 -2.07 -10.55 -3.85
CA GLU A 478 -2.15 -10.49 -5.32
C GLU A 478 -3.25 -9.53 -5.78
N MET A 479 -4.40 -9.48 -5.07
CA MET A 479 -5.46 -8.53 -5.39
C MET A 479 -5.04 -7.06 -5.26
N LYS A 480 -4.12 -6.75 -4.36
CA LYS A 480 -3.59 -5.37 -4.17
C LYS A 480 -2.59 -4.95 -5.24
N ARG A 481 -2.03 -5.90 -6.00
CA ARG A 481 -1.09 -5.64 -7.11
C ARG A 481 -1.79 -5.26 -8.42
N LEU A 482 -3.06 -5.63 -8.54
CA LEU A 482 -3.92 -5.34 -9.69
C LEU A 482 -4.50 -3.93 -9.56
#